data_bfc8b2ea8018340c17e1ada6cb3adad9
#
_entry.id   bfc8b2ea8018340c17e1ada6cb3adad9
#
_cell.length_a   1.000
_cell.length_b   1.000
_cell.length_c   1.000
_cell.angle_alpha   90.00
_cell.angle_beta   90.00
_cell.angle_gamma   90.00
#
_symmetry.space_group_name_H-M   'P 1'
#
loop_
_entity.id
_entity.type
_entity.pdbx_description
1 polymer ?
#
loop_
_entity_poly.entity_id
_entity_poly.type
_entity_poly.pdbx_seq_one_letter_code
_entity_poly.pdbx_strand_id
1 'polypeptide(L)'
;YWPGYEDQWVDQEEYVPEHFYTGEETFDTEVADGAKWEMGYAGASLLDGIDATSGDYFLAGTLEPIAGRVPVRVIDDQRVRVYAVTDGVSGVVIQAVIDGFGFSRGDVQIIRERMEEFAAENNVVAINVSVLHQHSCIDTLGMNVPLAQALLFNTGNAAAGGIIEDLKVEKNQEFMENLYAKTVLSMKRAVNAMKPGELSYGSADIGELIYDKREPKDFDPNINRLRFVPYDVNSDETWLMNLPVHCVGHGAAGTVLTGDYPYYMEQYIKEN
;
A
#
# COMPACT_ATOMS: atom_id res chain seq x y z
N TYR A 1 9.55 -10.90 27.24
CA TYR A 1 10.97 -10.79 27.59
C TYR A 1 11.61 -12.17 27.44
N TRP A 2 12.53 -12.32 26.50
CA TRP A 2 13.32 -13.54 26.33
C TRP A 2 14.72 -13.26 26.92
N PRO A 3 15.13 -13.93 28.02
CA PRO A 3 16.45 -13.76 28.55
C PRO A 3 17.51 -14.26 27.58
N GLY A 4 18.56 -13.48 27.35
CA GLY A 4 19.67 -13.81 26.45
C GLY A 4 19.67 -13.06 25.09
N TYR A 5 18.73 -12.16 24.85
CA TYR A 5 18.73 -11.29 23.66
C TYR A 5 19.41 -9.94 23.89
N GLU A 6 19.78 -9.64 25.12
CA GLU A 6 20.35 -8.33 25.50
C GLU A 6 21.71 -8.06 24.84
N ASP A 7 22.45 -9.12 24.50
CA ASP A 7 23.79 -9.00 23.91
C ASP A 7 23.75 -8.94 22.35
N GLN A 8 22.55 -8.97 21.73
CA GLN A 8 22.38 -8.94 20.28
C GLN A 8 21.77 -7.63 19.76
N TRP A 9 21.54 -6.65 20.63
CA TRP A 9 21.11 -5.34 20.16
C TRP A 9 22.31 -4.67 19.47
N VAL A 10 22.25 -4.62 18.14
CA VAL A 10 23.10 -3.72 17.37
C VAL A 10 22.76 -2.32 17.88
N ASP A 11 23.77 -1.58 18.32
CA ASP A 11 23.60 -0.20 18.72
C ASP A 11 22.95 0.54 17.52
N GLN A 12 21.69 0.94 17.67
CA GLN A 12 20.95 1.56 16.58
C GLN A 12 21.54 2.90 16.16
N GLU A 13 22.38 3.49 17.00
CA GLU A 13 23.15 4.72 16.67
C GLU A 13 24.28 4.44 15.66
N GLU A 14 24.79 3.21 15.55
CA GLU A 14 25.81 2.84 14.57
C GLU A 14 25.28 2.25 13.26
N TYR A 15 23.99 1.79 13.24
CA TYR A 15 23.41 1.21 12.04
C TYR A 15 22.61 2.24 11.23
N VAL A 16 23.31 2.96 10.38
CA VAL A 16 22.69 3.78 9.33
C VAL A 16 22.68 2.95 8.03
N PRO A 17 21.56 2.41 7.57
CA PRO A 17 21.48 1.76 6.27
C PRO A 17 21.88 2.75 5.16
N GLU A 18 22.63 2.28 4.18
CA GLU A 18 23.24 3.07 3.10
C GLU A 18 22.24 3.98 2.33
N HIS A 19 20.94 3.73 2.49
CA HIS A 19 19.85 4.48 1.84
C HIS A 19 18.74 4.90 2.84
N PHE A 20 19.12 5.11 4.10
CA PHE A 20 18.15 5.53 5.10
C PHE A 20 18.15 7.06 5.24
N TYR A 21 16.96 7.63 5.23
CA TYR A 21 16.73 9.03 5.55
C TYR A 21 17.27 9.36 6.95
N THR A 22 18.19 10.30 7.06
CA THR A 22 18.87 10.63 8.32
C THR A 22 18.10 11.59 9.23
N GLY A 23 16.92 12.05 8.80
CA GLY A 23 16.02 12.85 9.64
C GLY A 23 16.43 14.31 9.85
N GLU A 24 17.38 14.81 9.09
CA GLU A 24 17.80 16.22 9.18
C GLU A 24 16.92 17.19 8.38
N GLU A 25 15.94 16.66 7.62
CA GLU A 25 15.02 17.51 6.86
C GLU A 25 13.95 18.11 7.76
N THR A 26 13.96 19.39 7.84
CA THR A 26 12.84 20.16 8.39
C THR A 26 11.79 20.30 7.30
N PHE A 27 10.51 20.12 7.68
CA PHE A 27 9.42 20.47 6.78
C PHE A 27 9.47 21.96 6.48
N ASP A 28 9.56 22.32 5.19
CA ASP A 28 9.35 23.70 4.78
C ASP A 28 7.92 24.10 5.12
N THR A 29 7.80 25.08 6.01
CA THR A 29 6.49 25.64 6.41
C THR A 29 6.14 26.89 5.60
N GLU A 30 7.07 27.36 4.76
CA GLU A 30 6.87 28.51 3.90
C GLU A 30 6.60 28.04 2.46
N VAL A 31 5.60 28.63 1.84
CA VAL A 31 5.29 28.39 0.43
C VAL A 31 6.37 29.03 -0.44
N ALA A 32 7.00 28.26 -1.30
CA ALA A 32 8.00 28.77 -2.22
C ALA A 32 7.40 29.80 -3.18
N ASP A 33 8.18 30.84 -3.51
CA ASP A 33 7.75 31.88 -4.46
C ASP A 33 7.42 31.25 -5.81
N GLY A 34 6.19 31.51 -6.28
CA GLY A 34 5.70 30.99 -7.55
C GLY A 34 5.14 29.57 -7.49
N ALA A 35 5.07 28.96 -6.30
CA ALA A 35 4.50 27.64 -6.12
C ALA A 35 3.04 27.58 -6.60
N LYS A 36 2.70 26.51 -7.35
CA LYS A 36 1.35 26.18 -7.81
C LYS A 36 1.16 24.69 -7.74
N TRP A 37 0.05 24.28 -7.14
CA TRP A 37 -0.26 22.88 -7.05
C TRP A 37 -0.59 22.26 -8.41
N GLU A 38 0.06 21.14 -8.69
CA GLU A 38 -0.32 20.24 -9.77
C GLU A 38 -0.47 18.84 -9.20
N MET A 39 -1.49 18.12 -9.65
CA MET A 39 -1.72 16.74 -9.25
C MET A 39 -2.22 15.91 -10.41
N GLY A 40 -1.82 14.64 -10.43
CA GLY A 40 -2.32 13.64 -11.34
C GLY A 40 -2.62 12.33 -10.60
N TYR A 41 -3.56 11.58 -11.12
CA TYR A 41 -4.01 10.31 -10.58
C TYR A 41 -3.98 9.22 -11.64
N ALA A 42 -3.62 8.00 -11.23
CA ALA A 42 -3.81 6.79 -12.00
C ALA A 42 -4.02 5.58 -11.07
N GLY A 43 -4.77 4.61 -11.54
CA GLY A 43 -4.96 3.36 -10.82
C GLY A 43 -5.04 2.17 -11.76
N ALA A 44 -4.92 0.97 -11.20
CA ALA A 44 -5.05 -0.27 -11.95
C ALA A 44 -5.67 -1.37 -11.07
N SER A 45 -6.45 -2.26 -11.70
CA SER A 45 -6.85 -3.51 -11.11
C SER A 45 -5.65 -4.45 -10.99
N LEU A 46 -5.46 -5.08 -9.85
CA LEU A 46 -4.47 -6.13 -9.63
C LEU A 46 -4.99 -7.50 -10.04
N LEU A 47 -6.30 -7.62 -10.28
CA LEU A 47 -6.98 -8.87 -10.66
C LEU A 47 -7.13 -9.05 -12.17
N ASP A 48 -6.79 -8.05 -12.99
CA ASP A 48 -6.84 -8.18 -14.45
C ASP A 48 -5.99 -9.36 -14.94
N GLY A 49 -6.65 -10.32 -15.62
CA GLY A 49 -6.01 -11.51 -16.15
C GLY A 49 -5.77 -12.61 -15.11
N ILE A 50 -6.28 -12.45 -13.88
CA ILE A 50 -6.11 -13.38 -12.78
C ILE A 50 -7.47 -14.03 -12.44
N ASP A 51 -7.52 -15.36 -12.47
CA ASP A 51 -8.61 -16.12 -11.84
C ASP A 51 -8.25 -16.35 -10.36
N ALA A 52 -8.64 -15.40 -9.52
CA ALA A 52 -8.35 -15.49 -8.09
C ALA A 52 -9.01 -16.69 -7.41
N THR A 53 -10.00 -17.33 -8.05
CA THR A 53 -10.74 -18.51 -7.52
C THR A 53 -10.18 -19.84 -8.00
N SER A 54 -9.09 -19.84 -8.76
CA SER A 54 -8.43 -21.05 -9.30
C SER A 54 -7.93 -22.02 -8.23
N GLY A 55 -7.75 -21.54 -6.99
CA GLY A 55 -7.11 -22.29 -5.89
C GLY A 55 -5.61 -22.06 -5.76
N ASP A 56 -5.02 -21.28 -6.66
CA ASP A 56 -3.57 -21.02 -6.72
C ASP A 56 -3.14 -19.85 -5.82
N TYR A 57 -4.11 -19.03 -5.37
CA TYR A 57 -3.84 -17.83 -4.58
C TYR A 57 -4.33 -17.99 -3.15
N PHE A 58 -3.60 -17.42 -2.20
CA PHE A 58 -3.98 -17.40 -0.80
C PHE A 58 -4.43 -16.00 -0.39
N LEU A 59 -5.47 -15.95 0.46
CA LEU A 59 -5.93 -14.71 1.06
C LEU A 59 -5.07 -14.34 2.27
N ALA A 60 -4.75 -13.07 2.36
CA ALA A 60 -4.19 -12.44 3.55
C ALA A 60 -5.16 -12.48 4.74
N GLY A 61 -4.73 -12.03 5.89
CA GLY A 61 -5.56 -11.79 7.06
C GLY A 61 -5.18 -12.60 8.29
N THR A 62 -5.96 -13.59 8.67
CA THR A 62 -5.61 -14.45 9.81
C THR A 62 -4.59 -15.49 9.38
N LEU A 63 -3.53 -15.66 10.15
CA LEU A 63 -2.57 -16.74 9.93
C LEU A 63 -3.28 -18.10 10.07
N GLU A 64 -3.40 -18.80 8.97
CA GLU A 64 -3.93 -20.17 8.88
C GLU A 64 -2.80 -21.10 8.45
N PRO A 65 -1.88 -21.44 9.37
CA PRO A 65 -0.61 -22.08 9.01
C PRO A 65 -0.77 -23.51 8.49
N ILE A 66 -1.93 -24.14 8.65
CA ILE A 66 -2.15 -25.56 8.30
C ILE A 66 -2.77 -25.69 6.91
N ALA A 67 -3.79 -24.91 6.60
CA ALA A 67 -4.59 -25.10 5.38
C ALA A 67 -4.45 -23.98 4.35
N GLY A 68 -4.08 -22.78 4.79
CA GLY A 68 -4.20 -21.57 3.97
C GLY A 68 -5.68 -21.23 3.69
N ARG A 69 -5.92 -20.04 3.22
CA ARG A 69 -7.27 -19.63 2.80
C ARG A 69 -7.23 -19.26 1.32
N VAL A 70 -8.01 -19.95 0.52
CA VAL A 70 -8.18 -19.64 -0.90
C VAL A 70 -9.48 -18.88 -1.14
N PRO A 71 -9.51 -17.91 -2.05
CA PRO A 71 -10.76 -17.24 -2.44
C PRO A 71 -11.72 -18.24 -3.08
N VAL A 72 -12.95 -18.30 -2.59
CA VAL A 72 -14.04 -19.05 -3.24
C VAL A 72 -14.96 -18.15 -4.05
N ARG A 73 -14.85 -16.84 -3.84
CA ARG A 73 -15.61 -15.82 -4.55
C ARG A 73 -14.86 -14.49 -4.51
N VAL A 74 -14.94 -13.76 -5.62
CA VAL A 74 -14.54 -12.36 -5.73
C VAL A 74 -15.81 -11.52 -5.71
N ILE A 75 -15.91 -10.53 -4.82
CA ILE A 75 -17.06 -9.61 -4.73
C ILE A 75 -16.77 -8.35 -5.56
N ASP A 76 -15.55 -7.84 -5.44
CA ASP A 76 -15.09 -6.61 -6.05
C ASP A 76 -13.58 -6.68 -6.32
N ASP A 77 -12.91 -5.56 -6.58
CA ASP A 77 -11.56 -5.52 -7.09
C ASP A 77 -10.50 -5.32 -5.98
N GLN A 78 -9.30 -5.82 -6.24
CA GLN A 78 -8.07 -5.50 -5.52
C GLN A 78 -7.23 -4.58 -6.41
N ARG A 79 -6.83 -3.40 -5.92
CA ARG A 79 -6.31 -2.33 -6.77
C ARG A 79 -5.05 -1.69 -6.23
N VAL A 80 -4.32 -1.04 -7.13
CA VAL A 80 -3.36 0.02 -6.80
C VAL A 80 -3.92 1.37 -7.24
N ARG A 81 -3.75 2.38 -6.39
CA ARG A 81 -4.09 3.77 -6.64
C ARG A 81 -2.85 4.61 -6.43
N VAL A 82 -2.56 5.50 -7.36
CA VAL A 82 -1.37 6.35 -7.31
C VAL A 82 -1.76 7.79 -7.58
N TYR A 83 -1.24 8.70 -6.78
CA TYR A 83 -1.21 10.10 -7.13
C TYR A 83 0.22 10.63 -7.16
N ALA A 84 0.44 11.61 -8.02
CA ALA A 84 1.64 12.41 -8.07
C ALA A 84 1.26 13.86 -7.80
N VAL A 85 2.02 14.55 -6.97
CA VAL A 85 1.76 15.93 -6.58
C VAL A 85 3.05 16.73 -6.59
N THR A 86 2.95 17.99 -7.01
CA THR A 86 4.05 18.96 -6.95
C THR A 86 3.50 20.36 -6.65
N ASP A 87 4.35 21.19 -6.08
CA ASP A 87 4.15 22.65 -6.01
C ASP A 87 4.75 23.40 -7.19
N GLY A 88 5.34 22.66 -8.16
CA GLY A 88 6.02 23.19 -9.32
C GLY A 88 7.45 23.68 -9.06
N VAL A 89 7.93 23.68 -7.80
CA VAL A 89 9.24 24.19 -7.38
C VAL A 89 10.08 23.11 -6.70
N SER A 90 9.49 22.41 -5.71
CA SER A 90 10.22 21.50 -4.80
C SER A 90 10.40 20.09 -5.37
N GLY A 91 9.80 19.79 -6.51
CA GLY A 91 9.83 18.47 -7.15
C GLY A 91 8.53 17.72 -7.02
N VAL A 92 8.52 16.49 -7.53
CA VAL A 92 7.32 15.61 -7.57
C VAL A 92 7.38 14.59 -6.45
N VAL A 93 6.32 14.48 -5.69
CA VAL A 93 6.10 13.40 -4.71
C VAL A 93 5.09 12.42 -5.28
N ILE A 94 5.41 11.14 -5.28
CA ILE A 94 4.52 10.06 -5.68
C ILE A 94 4.09 9.26 -4.46
N GLN A 95 2.80 8.99 -4.33
CA GLN A 95 2.25 8.09 -3.34
C GLN A 95 1.44 6.99 -4.02
N ALA A 96 1.82 5.74 -3.81
CA ALA A 96 1.03 4.58 -4.17
C ALA A 96 0.34 4.01 -2.93
N VAL A 97 -0.93 3.66 -3.08
CA VAL A 97 -1.74 2.97 -2.08
C VAL A 97 -2.22 1.66 -2.69
N ILE A 98 -1.85 0.55 -2.07
CA ILE A 98 -2.09 -0.80 -2.59
C ILE A 98 -3.12 -1.50 -1.69
N ASP A 99 -4.10 -2.13 -2.31
CA ASP A 99 -4.99 -3.07 -1.63
C ASP A 99 -4.18 -4.34 -1.31
N GLY A 100 -3.62 -4.38 -0.12
CA GLY A 100 -2.74 -5.43 0.34
C GLY A 100 -2.74 -5.54 1.85
N PHE A 101 -2.33 -6.69 2.36
CA PHE A 101 -2.19 -6.91 3.81
C PHE A 101 -0.93 -6.25 4.36
N GLY A 102 0.17 -6.38 3.65
CA GLY A 102 1.45 -5.80 4.01
C GLY A 102 2.38 -5.79 2.81
N PHE A 103 3.48 -5.06 2.93
CA PHE A 103 4.50 -4.93 1.89
C PHE A 103 5.86 -4.90 2.56
N SER A 104 6.80 -5.69 2.08
CA SER A 104 8.13 -5.71 2.65
C SER A 104 8.96 -4.52 2.16
N ARG A 105 10.05 -4.21 2.87
CA ARG A 105 11.04 -3.23 2.40
C ARG A 105 11.59 -3.60 1.03
N GLY A 106 11.83 -4.91 0.79
CA GLY A 106 12.34 -5.39 -0.50
C GLY A 106 11.38 -5.10 -1.64
N ASP A 107 10.07 -5.28 -1.44
CA ASP A 107 9.05 -4.99 -2.46
C ASP A 107 9.03 -3.49 -2.81
N VAL A 108 9.12 -2.61 -1.80
CA VAL A 108 9.21 -1.16 -2.01
C VAL A 108 10.48 -0.79 -2.79
N GLN A 109 11.60 -1.43 -2.48
CA GLN A 109 12.86 -1.19 -3.16
C GLN A 109 12.79 -1.59 -4.63
N ILE A 110 12.21 -2.75 -4.97
CA ILE A 110 11.99 -3.18 -6.36
C ILE A 110 11.20 -2.13 -7.15
N ILE A 111 10.13 -1.57 -6.56
CA ILE A 111 9.33 -0.52 -7.20
C ILE A 111 10.19 0.73 -7.43
N ARG A 112 10.95 1.17 -6.42
CA ARG A 112 11.82 2.35 -6.53
C ARG A 112 12.91 2.19 -7.57
N GLU A 113 13.57 1.04 -7.63
CA GLU A 113 14.59 0.72 -8.63
C GLU A 113 14.01 0.77 -10.06
N ARG A 114 12.80 0.24 -10.27
CA ARG A 114 12.11 0.30 -11.58
C ARG A 114 11.65 1.70 -11.97
N MET A 115 11.61 2.62 -11.02
CA MET A 115 11.27 4.03 -11.24
C MET A 115 12.50 4.94 -11.38
N GLU A 116 13.71 4.47 -11.11
CA GLU A 116 14.91 5.28 -10.95
C GLU A 116 15.16 6.24 -12.15
N GLU A 117 15.21 5.70 -13.37
CA GLU A 117 15.42 6.50 -14.58
C GLU A 117 14.29 7.54 -14.78
N PHE A 118 13.04 7.09 -14.70
CA PHE A 118 11.88 7.96 -14.84
C PHE A 118 11.83 9.04 -13.75
N ALA A 119 12.19 8.70 -12.52
CA ALA A 119 12.21 9.62 -11.40
C ALA A 119 13.25 10.73 -11.64
N ALA A 120 14.45 10.37 -12.11
CA ALA A 120 15.49 11.34 -12.43
C ALA A 120 15.08 12.29 -13.57
N GLU A 121 14.42 11.79 -14.62
CA GLU A 121 13.96 12.58 -15.76
C GLU A 121 12.80 13.52 -15.42
N ASN A 122 11.99 13.21 -14.41
CA ASN A 122 10.77 13.94 -14.06
C ASN A 122 10.83 14.68 -12.72
N ASN A 123 12.04 14.88 -12.16
CA ASN A 123 12.28 15.56 -10.88
C ASN A 123 11.43 14.95 -9.75
N VAL A 124 11.32 13.61 -9.69
CA VAL A 124 10.64 12.92 -8.60
C VAL A 124 11.57 12.84 -7.41
N VAL A 125 11.22 13.52 -6.34
CA VAL A 125 12.03 13.62 -5.11
C VAL A 125 11.65 12.60 -4.04
N ALA A 126 10.43 12.06 -4.10
CA ALA A 126 10.00 11.03 -3.17
C ALA A 126 9.02 10.04 -3.82
N ILE A 127 9.20 8.77 -3.51
CA ILE A 127 8.29 7.68 -3.86
C ILE A 127 7.89 6.96 -2.58
N ASN A 128 6.62 7.11 -2.20
CA ASN A 128 6.02 6.46 -1.04
C ASN A 128 5.11 5.33 -1.50
N VAL A 129 5.18 4.21 -0.80
CA VAL A 129 4.30 3.06 -1.02
C VAL A 129 3.67 2.67 0.30
N SER A 130 2.36 2.59 0.35
CA SER A 130 1.60 2.15 1.51
C SER A 130 0.58 1.08 1.13
N VAL A 131 0.14 0.32 2.12
CA VAL A 131 -0.94 -0.66 1.97
C VAL A 131 -2.08 -0.32 2.91
N LEU A 132 -3.30 -0.73 2.57
CA LEU A 132 -4.48 -0.51 3.40
C LEU A 132 -4.64 -1.53 4.52
N HIS A 133 -3.76 -2.51 4.63
CA HIS A 133 -3.81 -3.61 5.58
C HIS A 133 -5.11 -4.40 5.47
N GLN A 134 -5.49 -4.73 4.24
CA GLN A 134 -6.69 -5.50 3.96
C GLN A 134 -6.53 -6.97 4.32
N HIS A 135 -7.56 -7.55 4.94
CA HIS A 135 -7.56 -8.94 5.35
C HIS A 135 -8.31 -9.88 4.40
N SER A 136 -8.85 -9.36 3.30
CA SER A 136 -9.62 -10.12 2.30
C SER A 136 -9.09 -9.92 0.88
N CYS A 137 -7.78 -9.78 0.73
CA CYS A 137 -7.05 -9.63 -0.53
C CYS A 137 -6.09 -10.80 -0.76
N ILE A 138 -5.56 -10.96 -1.97
CA ILE A 138 -4.45 -11.89 -2.22
C ILE A 138 -3.27 -11.47 -1.35
N ASP A 139 -2.61 -12.44 -0.71
CA ASP A 139 -1.51 -12.21 0.22
C ASP A 139 -0.30 -11.60 -0.50
N THR A 140 0.11 -10.42 -0.04
CA THR A 140 1.26 -9.67 -0.54
C THR A 140 2.53 -9.83 0.29
N LEU A 141 2.45 -10.54 1.44
CA LEU A 141 3.60 -10.81 2.30
C LEU A 141 4.12 -12.24 2.21
N GLY A 142 3.36 -13.17 1.60
CA GLY A 142 3.70 -14.58 1.55
C GLY A 142 3.57 -15.29 2.91
N MET A 143 2.77 -14.76 3.84
CA MET A 143 2.63 -15.28 5.19
C MET A 143 1.49 -16.29 5.37
N ASN A 144 0.59 -16.39 4.39
CA ASN A 144 -0.64 -17.17 4.48
C ASN A 144 -0.63 -18.44 3.63
N VAL A 145 0.55 -18.94 3.29
CA VAL A 145 0.72 -20.24 2.60
C VAL A 145 0.58 -21.39 3.61
N PRO A 146 0.03 -22.55 3.19
CA PRO A 146 -0.07 -23.72 4.07
C PRO A 146 1.31 -24.18 4.56
N LEU A 147 1.45 -24.43 5.86
CA LEU A 147 2.69 -24.91 6.46
C LEU A 147 3.20 -26.21 5.81
N ALA A 148 2.28 -27.06 5.35
CA ALA A 148 2.64 -28.27 4.64
C ALA A 148 3.35 -27.99 3.29
N GLN A 149 2.88 -26.99 2.54
CA GLN A 149 3.57 -26.55 1.32
C GLN A 149 4.90 -25.89 1.67
N ALA A 150 4.92 -25.06 2.71
CA ALA A 150 6.13 -24.46 3.23
C ALA A 150 7.21 -25.50 3.56
N LEU A 151 6.85 -26.57 4.25
CA LEU A 151 7.77 -27.63 4.64
C LEU A 151 8.18 -28.56 3.48
N LEU A 152 7.29 -28.80 2.51
CA LEU A 152 7.58 -29.68 1.36
C LEU A 152 8.52 -29.02 0.34
N PHE A 153 8.44 -27.71 0.19
CA PHE A 153 9.26 -26.95 -0.78
C PHE A 153 10.55 -26.39 -0.18
N ASN A 154 10.70 -26.41 1.14
CA ASN A 154 11.84 -25.80 1.84
C ASN A 154 12.74 -26.83 2.55
N THR A 155 13.13 -27.91 1.87
CA THR A 155 14.02 -28.92 2.44
C THR A 155 15.50 -28.48 2.55
N GLY A 156 15.86 -27.29 2.06
CA GLY A 156 17.25 -26.83 1.99
C GLY A 156 17.67 -25.71 2.94
N ASN A 157 16.79 -24.78 3.33
CA ASN A 157 17.19 -23.53 3.97
C ASN A 157 16.40 -23.12 5.24
N ALA A 158 15.62 -24.01 5.82
CA ALA A 158 14.79 -23.72 6.99
C ALA A 158 15.59 -23.24 8.24
N ALA A 159 16.88 -23.44 8.26
CA ALA A 159 17.75 -23.10 9.39
C ALA A 159 18.35 -21.68 9.34
N ALA A 160 18.15 -20.92 8.25
CA ALA A 160 18.88 -19.69 8.00
C ALA A 160 18.02 -18.43 7.80
N GLY A 161 16.80 -18.36 8.33
CA GLY A 161 15.95 -17.17 8.20
C GLY A 161 15.37 -16.95 6.79
N GLY A 162 15.67 -17.82 5.81
CA GLY A 162 15.19 -17.76 4.44
C GLY A 162 13.79 -18.32 4.21
N ILE A 163 13.06 -18.68 5.28
CA ILE A 163 11.74 -19.34 5.18
C ILE A 163 10.73 -18.50 4.39
N ILE A 164 10.84 -17.18 4.40
CA ILE A 164 9.85 -16.29 3.77
C ILE A 164 10.11 -16.12 2.27
N GLU A 165 11.36 -16.13 1.81
CA GLU A 165 11.67 -15.93 0.39
C GLU A 165 11.41 -17.18 -0.46
N ASP A 166 11.73 -18.37 0.07
CA ASP A 166 11.54 -19.63 -0.65
C ASP A 166 10.08 -20.13 -0.64
N LEU A 167 9.21 -19.55 0.19
CA LEU A 167 7.79 -19.88 0.29
C LEU A 167 6.89 -19.19 -0.73
N LYS A 168 7.46 -18.41 -1.62
CA LYS A 168 6.71 -17.81 -2.74
C LYS A 168 6.29 -18.92 -3.68
N VAL A 169 5.06 -19.38 -3.57
CA VAL A 169 4.42 -20.21 -4.58
C VAL A 169 4.55 -19.50 -5.93
N GLU A 170 4.89 -20.21 -6.98
CA GLU A 170 5.13 -19.66 -8.33
C GLU A 170 4.04 -18.65 -8.76
N LYS A 171 2.77 -18.97 -8.51
CA LYS A 171 1.65 -18.09 -8.81
C LYS A 171 1.64 -16.82 -7.97
N ASN A 172 2.06 -16.87 -6.72
CA ASN A 172 2.20 -15.67 -5.89
C ASN A 172 3.34 -14.77 -6.41
N GLN A 173 4.40 -15.34 -6.94
CA GLN A 173 5.48 -14.59 -7.60
C GLN A 173 4.98 -13.89 -8.86
N GLU A 174 4.19 -14.55 -9.70
CA GLU A 174 3.55 -13.95 -10.88
C GLU A 174 2.62 -12.79 -10.46
N PHE A 175 1.84 -12.99 -9.40
CA PHE A 175 0.98 -11.93 -8.86
C PHE A 175 1.79 -10.72 -8.39
N MET A 176 2.85 -10.94 -7.62
CA MET A 176 3.71 -9.86 -7.11
C MET A 176 4.42 -9.12 -8.26
N GLU A 177 4.89 -9.84 -9.27
CA GLU A 177 5.51 -9.24 -10.45
C GLU A 177 4.52 -8.36 -11.23
N ASN A 178 3.30 -8.83 -11.41
CA ASN A 178 2.21 -8.05 -12.01
C ASN A 178 1.86 -6.81 -11.17
N LEU A 179 1.83 -6.97 -9.83
CA LEU A 179 1.60 -5.86 -8.89
C LEU A 179 2.69 -4.80 -9.02
N TYR A 180 3.98 -5.17 -9.05
CA TYR A 180 5.07 -4.21 -9.25
C TYR A 180 4.94 -3.49 -10.60
N ALA A 181 4.71 -4.25 -11.68
CA ALA A 181 4.58 -3.68 -13.01
C ALA A 181 3.40 -2.69 -13.12
N LYS A 182 2.23 -3.05 -12.56
CA LYS A 182 1.04 -2.18 -12.54
C LYS A 182 1.25 -0.96 -11.65
N THR A 183 1.94 -1.10 -10.52
CA THR A 183 2.27 0.01 -9.64
C THR A 183 3.19 1.01 -10.34
N VAL A 184 4.28 0.54 -10.93
CA VAL A 184 5.22 1.38 -11.70
C VAL A 184 4.52 2.08 -12.87
N LEU A 185 3.71 1.35 -13.63
CA LEU A 185 2.95 1.94 -14.73
C LEU A 185 1.97 3.02 -14.25
N SER A 186 1.29 2.78 -13.13
CA SER A 186 0.37 3.76 -12.54
C SER A 186 1.12 4.98 -12.02
N MET A 187 2.33 4.83 -11.45
CA MET A 187 3.19 5.95 -11.05
C MET A 187 3.56 6.84 -12.24
N LYS A 188 4.04 6.23 -13.33
CA LYS A 188 4.37 6.97 -14.55
C LYS A 188 3.14 7.68 -15.16
N ARG A 189 1.99 7.03 -15.14
CA ARG A 189 0.74 7.62 -15.62
C ARG A 189 0.26 8.77 -14.75
N ALA A 190 0.37 8.65 -13.42
CA ALA A 190 -0.01 9.71 -12.50
C ALA A 190 0.83 10.98 -12.70
N VAL A 191 2.16 10.84 -12.86
CA VAL A 191 3.04 11.97 -13.17
C VAL A 191 2.68 12.60 -14.50
N ASN A 192 2.48 11.80 -15.56
CA ASN A 192 2.12 12.30 -16.90
C ASN A 192 0.72 12.92 -16.95
N ALA A 193 -0.15 12.62 -15.99
CA ALA A 193 -1.51 13.15 -15.88
C ALA A 193 -1.62 14.40 -15.01
N MET A 194 -0.52 14.90 -14.44
CA MET A 194 -0.55 16.08 -13.57
C MET A 194 -1.13 17.29 -14.33
N LYS A 195 -1.99 18.01 -13.63
CA LYS A 195 -2.63 19.24 -14.09
C LYS A 195 -2.62 20.28 -12.99
N PRO A 196 -2.59 21.58 -13.30
CA PRO A 196 -2.70 22.62 -12.30
C PRO A 196 -4.10 22.68 -11.70
N GLY A 197 -4.18 23.01 -10.40
CA GLY A 197 -5.44 23.09 -9.68
C GLY A 197 -5.28 23.64 -8.27
N GLU A 198 -6.35 23.51 -7.50
CA GLU A 198 -6.41 23.94 -6.10
C GLU A 198 -6.39 22.72 -5.19
N LEU A 199 -5.53 22.76 -4.17
CA LEU A 199 -5.45 21.76 -3.13
C LEU A 199 -6.05 22.31 -1.84
N SER A 200 -6.97 21.58 -1.23
CA SER A 200 -7.60 21.92 0.03
C SER A 200 -7.58 20.76 1.01
N TYR A 201 -7.51 21.08 2.31
CA TYR A 201 -7.55 20.12 3.41
C TYR A 201 -8.86 20.26 4.17
N GLY A 202 -9.41 19.14 4.62
CA GLY A 202 -10.56 19.08 5.51
C GLY A 202 -10.45 17.89 6.46
N SER A 203 -11.03 18.05 7.64
CA SER A 203 -11.13 17.00 8.65
C SER A 203 -12.54 16.97 9.24
N ALA A 204 -13.00 15.77 9.61
CA ALA A 204 -14.28 15.60 10.27
C ALA A 204 -14.17 14.51 11.35
N ASP A 205 -14.82 14.72 12.48
CA ASP A 205 -14.93 13.72 13.54
C ASP A 205 -15.95 12.66 13.13
N ILE A 206 -15.51 11.41 13.12
CA ILE A 206 -16.30 10.21 12.82
C ILE A 206 -16.25 9.19 13.97
N GLY A 207 -15.86 9.63 15.16
CA GLY A 207 -15.66 8.74 16.32
C GLY A 207 -16.87 7.88 16.66
N GLU A 208 -18.08 8.37 16.39
CA GLU A 208 -19.33 7.59 16.58
C GLU A 208 -19.44 6.38 15.61
N LEU A 209 -18.72 6.41 14.50
CA LEU A 209 -18.71 5.33 13.50
C LEU A 209 -17.58 4.31 13.73
N ILE A 210 -16.63 4.63 14.63
CA ILE A 210 -15.47 3.79 14.92
C ILE A 210 -15.74 2.94 16.15
N TYR A 211 -15.47 1.64 16.05
CA TYR A 211 -15.60 0.71 17.17
C TYR A 211 -14.23 0.13 17.53
N ASP A 212 -13.69 0.54 18.68
CA ASP A 212 -12.53 -0.10 19.28
C ASP A 212 -12.97 -1.21 20.23
N LYS A 213 -12.43 -2.42 20.05
CA LYS A 213 -12.77 -3.62 20.84
C LYS A 213 -12.03 -3.70 22.17
N ARG A 214 -11.00 -2.89 22.38
CA ARG A 214 -10.10 -2.98 23.53
C ARG A 214 -10.29 -1.81 24.47
N GLU A 215 -10.01 -2.07 25.75
CA GLU A 215 -9.97 -1.03 26.77
C GLU A 215 -8.51 -0.87 27.26
N PRO A 216 -8.05 0.38 27.49
CA PRO A 216 -8.76 1.65 27.23
C PRO A 216 -8.93 1.90 25.73
N LYS A 217 -10.01 2.51 25.33
CA LYS A 217 -10.23 2.92 23.94
C LYS A 217 -9.24 4.02 23.57
N ASP A 218 -8.48 3.77 22.49
CA ASP A 218 -7.46 4.70 22.01
C ASP A 218 -7.44 4.66 20.47
N PHE A 219 -8.04 5.67 19.85
CA PHE A 219 -8.09 5.83 18.41
C PHE A 219 -8.21 7.29 18.01
N ASP A 220 -7.72 7.63 16.81
CA ASP A 220 -7.99 8.94 16.21
C ASP A 220 -9.44 8.96 15.69
N PRO A 221 -10.31 9.86 16.15
CA PRO A 221 -11.69 9.95 15.69
C PRO A 221 -11.83 10.62 14.33
N ASN A 222 -10.77 11.13 13.73
CA ASN A 222 -10.88 12.00 12.57
C ASN A 222 -10.67 11.25 11.24
N ILE A 223 -11.54 11.55 10.28
CA ILE A 223 -11.25 11.32 8.87
C ILE A 223 -10.64 12.58 8.27
N ASN A 224 -9.50 12.43 7.61
CA ASN A 224 -8.80 13.53 6.96
C ASN A 224 -8.93 13.42 5.45
N ARG A 225 -9.07 14.55 4.76
CA ARG A 225 -9.18 14.61 3.30
C ARG A 225 -8.29 15.72 2.74
N LEU A 226 -7.47 15.35 1.75
CA LEU A 226 -6.96 16.29 0.78
C LEU A 226 -7.85 16.23 -0.47
N ARG A 227 -8.33 17.37 -0.94
CA ARG A 227 -9.13 17.51 -2.16
C ARG A 227 -8.39 18.37 -3.15
N PHE A 228 -8.15 17.83 -4.31
CA PHE A 228 -7.57 18.56 -5.44
C PHE A 228 -8.62 18.78 -6.52
N VAL A 229 -8.79 20.04 -6.92
CA VAL A 229 -9.73 20.46 -7.96
C VAL A 229 -8.93 21.03 -9.13
N PRO A 230 -8.84 20.32 -10.27
CA PRO A 230 -8.17 20.84 -11.46
C PRO A 230 -8.84 22.13 -11.96
N TYR A 231 -8.05 23.04 -12.52
CA TYR A 231 -8.60 24.22 -13.23
C TYR A 231 -9.27 23.84 -14.56
N ASP A 232 -8.91 22.69 -15.13
CA ASP A 232 -9.58 22.12 -16.29
C ASP A 232 -10.92 21.50 -15.87
N VAL A 233 -12.00 22.16 -16.21
CA VAL A 233 -13.40 21.77 -15.85
C VAL A 233 -13.85 20.42 -16.42
N ASN A 234 -13.08 19.83 -17.34
CA ASN A 234 -13.35 18.49 -17.88
C ASN A 234 -12.55 17.40 -17.17
N SER A 235 -11.80 17.76 -16.14
CA SER A 235 -11.02 16.82 -15.36
C SER A 235 -11.72 16.54 -14.04
N ASP A 236 -11.65 15.28 -13.62
CA ASP A 236 -12.20 14.83 -12.35
C ASP A 236 -11.37 15.36 -11.17
N GLU A 237 -12.04 15.62 -10.07
CA GLU A 237 -11.39 15.92 -8.79
C GLU A 237 -10.65 14.69 -8.26
N THR A 238 -9.60 14.90 -7.51
CA THR A 238 -8.89 13.84 -6.80
C THR A 238 -9.03 14.02 -5.28
N TRP A 239 -9.50 12.98 -4.60
CA TRP A 239 -9.65 12.98 -3.16
C TRP A 239 -8.73 11.93 -2.53
N LEU A 240 -7.92 12.37 -1.58
CA LEU A 240 -7.11 11.49 -0.73
C LEU A 240 -7.75 11.46 0.65
N MET A 241 -8.22 10.27 1.02
CA MET A 241 -8.87 10.07 2.31
C MET A 241 -7.93 9.28 3.23
N ASN A 242 -7.71 9.81 4.44
CA ASN A 242 -7.03 9.08 5.50
C ASN A 242 -8.06 8.76 6.58
N LEU A 243 -8.27 7.47 6.81
CA LEU A 243 -9.24 6.93 7.75
C LEU A 243 -8.55 5.93 8.67
N PRO A 244 -8.50 6.17 9.98
CA PRO A 244 -7.77 5.32 10.93
C PRO A 244 -8.58 4.08 11.36
N VAL A 245 -9.13 3.35 10.39
CA VAL A 245 -9.97 2.18 10.60
C VAL A 245 -9.39 0.97 9.88
N HIS A 246 -9.29 -0.12 10.60
CA HIS A 246 -8.78 -1.39 10.11
C HIS A 246 -9.70 -2.01 9.04
N CYS A 247 -9.15 -2.45 7.89
CA CYS A 247 -9.90 -3.00 6.77
C CYS A 247 -10.27 -4.48 7.01
N VAL A 248 -11.24 -4.71 7.88
CA VAL A 248 -11.73 -6.05 8.29
C VAL A 248 -13.25 -6.16 8.27
N GLY A 249 -13.92 -5.36 7.47
CA GLY A 249 -15.40 -5.36 7.37
C GLY A 249 -15.97 -6.70 6.98
N HIS A 250 -15.31 -7.46 6.13
CA HIS A 250 -15.65 -8.84 5.77
C HIS A 250 -15.01 -9.90 6.68
N GLY A 251 -14.37 -9.49 7.76
CA GLY A 251 -13.69 -10.38 8.71
C GLY A 251 -12.37 -10.93 8.19
N ALA A 252 -11.50 -11.31 9.12
CA ALA A 252 -10.15 -11.79 8.80
C ALA A 252 -10.08 -13.30 8.47
N ALA A 253 -11.17 -14.05 8.64
CA ALA A 253 -11.23 -15.51 8.47
C ALA A 253 -12.12 -15.96 7.30
N GLY A 254 -12.65 -15.03 6.52
CA GLY A 254 -13.50 -15.34 5.36
C GLY A 254 -12.71 -15.92 4.18
N THR A 255 -13.46 -16.43 3.19
CA THR A 255 -12.90 -16.95 1.93
C THR A 255 -13.36 -16.12 0.72
N VAL A 256 -13.66 -14.87 0.95
CA VAL A 256 -14.11 -13.91 -0.06
C VAL A 256 -12.99 -12.91 -0.32
N LEU A 257 -12.72 -12.63 -1.59
CA LEU A 257 -11.83 -11.55 -2.00
C LEU A 257 -12.66 -10.29 -2.20
N THR A 258 -12.23 -9.19 -1.59
CA THR A 258 -12.89 -7.87 -1.66
C THR A 258 -11.93 -6.76 -1.28
N GLY A 259 -12.10 -5.57 -1.87
CA GLY A 259 -11.44 -4.32 -1.47
C GLY A 259 -11.94 -3.75 -0.13
N ASP A 260 -12.88 -4.45 0.54
CA ASP A 260 -13.45 -4.06 1.83
C ASP A 260 -14.10 -2.67 1.81
N TYR A 261 -14.34 -2.03 2.97
CA TYR A 261 -15.02 -0.73 3.03
C TYR A 261 -14.36 0.37 2.17
N PRO A 262 -13.01 0.42 1.95
CA PRO A 262 -12.42 1.42 1.08
C PRO A 262 -12.93 1.38 -0.35
N TYR A 263 -13.21 0.17 -0.86
CA TYR A 263 -13.81 0.02 -2.19
C TYR A 263 -15.19 0.69 -2.27
N TYR A 264 -16.05 0.39 -1.32
CA TYR A 264 -17.43 0.93 -1.30
C TYR A 264 -17.45 2.42 -1.04
N MET A 265 -16.59 2.92 -0.16
CA MET A 265 -16.43 4.36 0.07
C MET A 265 -16.02 5.10 -1.21
N GLU A 266 -15.06 4.54 -1.96
CA GLU A 266 -14.63 5.12 -3.23
C GLU A 266 -15.74 5.11 -4.29
N GLN A 267 -16.50 4.01 -4.41
CA GLN A 267 -17.64 3.96 -5.34
C GLN A 267 -18.70 5.00 -4.97
N TYR A 268 -19.02 5.11 -3.69
CA TYR A 268 -19.98 6.11 -3.20
C TYR A 268 -19.55 7.56 -3.54
N ILE A 269 -18.28 7.87 -3.35
CA ILE A 269 -17.72 9.21 -3.67
C ILE A 269 -17.78 9.48 -5.18
N LYS A 270 -17.55 8.47 -6.01
CA LYS A 270 -17.61 8.63 -7.48
C LYS A 270 -19.03 8.81 -8.02
N GLU A 271 -20.03 8.30 -7.32
CA GLU A 271 -21.42 8.34 -7.73
C GLU A 271 -22.15 9.60 -7.26
N ASN A 272 -21.61 10.32 -6.25
CA ASN A 272 -22.22 11.49 -5.60
C ASN A 272 -21.30 12.72 -5.59
#